data_217280514e49367712b0aba825576569
#
_entry.id   217280514e49367712b0aba825576569
#
_cell.length_a   1.000
_cell.length_b   1.000
_cell.length_c   1.000
_cell.angle_alpha   90.00
_cell.angle_beta   90.00
_cell.angle_gamma   90.00
#
_symmetry.space_group_name_H-M   'P 1'
#
loop_
_entity.id
_entity.type
_entity.pdbx_description
1 polymer ?
#
loop_
_entity_poly.entity_id
_entity_poly.type
_entity_poly.pdbx_seq_one_letter_code
_entity_poly.pdbx_strand_id
1 'polypeptide(L)'
;MLDLKDVTLVALTNMRMEGHISALMESTEHIKFGDVKLISEKDKVPSGLPSVINVEEMIYPIRSIDDYSFYMIYNIGQHIETTHMLIIQDHGFVVNPSAWTDEFLEYDYIGAPWAWSENAYIDPFGNHQRVGNGGVSLRSKKLMDVPNKVVIPWDVNQGDFYKHMNAGLFNEDGNICVHNKHLYEEQGCKYAPVEVAAKFSYERDLPENKGLTPFVFHYSLPPSLR
;
A
#
# COMPACT_ATOMS: atom_id res chain seq x y z
N MET A 1 -18.79 -9.37 12.00
CA MET A 1 -18.26 -8.31 11.12
C MET A 1 -17.10 -7.66 11.86
N LEU A 2 -15.93 -7.65 11.25
CA LEU A 2 -14.75 -6.97 11.78
C LEU A 2 -14.98 -5.45 11.72
N ASP A 3 -14.67 -4.70 12.80
CA ASP A 3 -14.82 -3.24 12.84
C ASP A 3 -13.45 -2.57 12.83
N LEU A 4 -13.10 -1.95 11.70
CA LEU A 4 -11.84 -1.23 11.44
C LEU A 4 -12.13 0.28 11.33
N LYS A 5 -12.79 0.86 12.30
CA LYS A 5 -13.18 2.29 12.32
C LYS A 5 -12.00 3.26 12.20
N ASP A 6 -10.81 2.82 12.54
CA ASP A 6 -9.57 3.62 12.50
C ASP A 6 -8.79 3.44 11.19
N VAL A 7 -9.35 2.71 10.21
CA VAL A 7 -8.75 2.45 8.90
C VAL A 7 -9.67 2.96 7.79
N THR A 8 -9.13 3.76 6.87
CA THR A 8 -9.77 4.08 5.59
C THR A 8 -9.33 3.09 4.52
N LEU A 9 -10.28 2.41 3.89
CA LEU A 9 -10.03 1.60 2.70
C LEU A 9 -9.98 2.52 1.48
N VAL A 10 -8.92 2.43 0.66
CA VAL A 10 -8.68 3.37 -0.45
C VAL A 10 -8.34 2.64 -1.74
N ALA A 11 -8.94 3.08 -2.83
CA ALA A 11 -8.45 2.85 -4.19
C ALA A 11 -8.13 4.20 -4.85
N LEU A 12 -6.90 4.36 -5.34
CA LEU A 12 -6.46 5.52 -6.11
C LEU A 12 -6.27 5.09 -7.56
N THR A 13 -7.14 5.55 -8.47
CA THR A 13 -7.10 5.12 -9.87
C THR A 13 -7.83 6.06 -10.81
N ASN A 14 -7.40 6.07 -12.07
CA ASN A 14 -8.16 6.66 -13.19
C ASN A 14 -8.34 5.66 -14.36
N MET A 15 -8.05 4.38 -14.11
CA MET A 15 -8.17 3.29 -15.07
C MET A 15 -8.72 2.03 -14.39
N ARG A 16 -9.20 1.06 -15.16
CA ARG A 16 -9.77 -0.20 -14.64
C ARG A 16 -10.77 0.01 -13.49
N MET A 17 -11.61 1.03 -13.64
CA MET A 17 -12.50 1.52 -12.59
C MET A 17 -13.38 0.42 -11.99
N GLU A 18 -13.99 -0.41 -12.86
CA GLU A 18 -14.85 -1.52 -12.42
C GLU A 18 -14.12 -2.52 -11.51
N GLY A 19 -12.87 -2.87 -11.85
CA GLY A 19 -12.06 -3.77 -11.04
C GLY A 19 -11.75 -3.20 -9.66
N HIS A 20 -11.44 -1.89 -9.57
CA HIS A 20 -11.18 -1.24 -8.27
C HIS A 20 -12.45 -1.13 -7.43
N ILE A 21 -13.61 -0.84 -8.06
CA ILE A 21 -14.90 -0.83 -7.37
C ILE A 21 -15.24 -2.22 -6.82
N SER A 22 -15.03 -3.29 -7.63
CA SER A 22 -15.22 -4.66 -7.18
C SER A 22 -14.33 -4.99 -5.99
N ALA A 23 -13.04 -4.65 -6.05
CA ALA A 23 -12.08 -4.88 -4.98
C ALA A 23 -12.46 -4.14 -3.67
N LEU A 24 -12.95 -2.89 -3.77
CA LEU A 24 -13.50 -2.15 -2.63
C LEU A 24 -14.69 -2.89 -2.02
N MET A 25 -15.64 -3.32 -2.86
CA MET A 25 -16.85 -4.01 -2.40
C MET A 25 -16.55 -5.35 -1.75
N GLU A 26 -15.69 -6.16 -2.35
CA GLU A 26 -15.27 -7.46 -1.80
C GLU A 26 -14.57 -7.26 -0.45
N SER A 27 -13.72 -6.24 -0.32
CA SER A 27 -13.05 -5.92 0.94
C SER A 27 -14.03 -5.47 2.04
N THR A 28 -15.19 -4.91 1.68
CA THR A 28 -16.20 -4.45 2.66
C THR A 28 -17.22 -5.52 3.04
N GLU A 29 -17.25 -6.67 2.38
CA GLU A 29 -18.30 -7.69 2.61
C GLU A 29 -18.40 -8.13 4.08
N HIS A 30 -17.27 -8.26 4.76
CA HIS A 30 -17.21 -8.73 6.16
C HIS A 30 -16.52 -7.73 7.10
N ILE A 31 -16.17 -6.55 6.60
CA ILE A 31 -15.45 -5.52 7.34
C ILE A 31 -16.18 -4.19 7.24
N LYS A 32 -16.31 -3.53 8.39
CA LYS A 32 -16.72 -2.14 8.48
C LYS A 32 -15.47 -1.28 8.65
N PHE A 33 -15.10 -0.54 7.61
CA PHE A 33 -14.02 0.45 7.69
C PHE A 33 -14.53 1.79 8.25
N GLY A 34 -13.61 2.62 8.73
CA GLY A 34 -13.92 3.98 9.16
C GLY A 34 -14.38 4.85 7.99
N ASP A 35 -13.80 4.62 6.81
CA ASP A 35 -14.22 5.20 5.54
C ASP A 35 -13.84 4.27 4.38
N VAL A 36 -14.50 4.42 3.23
CA VAL A 36 -14.19 3.69 1.98
C VAL A 36 -14.13 4.70 0.85
N LYS A 37 -12.93 4.92 0.31
CA LYS A 37 -12.69 5.98 -0.66
C LYS A 37 -12.25 5.46 -2.03
N LEU A 38 -12.88 6.01 -3.05
CA LEU A 38 -12.41 5.94 -4.42
C LEU A 38 -11.90 7.33 -4.81
N ILE A 39 -10.59 7.46 -4.95
CA ILE A 39 -9.94 8.71 -5.36
C ILE A 39 -9.68 8.63 -6.86
N SER A 40 -10.31 9.51 -7.63
CA SER A 40 -10.25 9.47 -9.09
C SER A 40 -10.50 10.85 -9.73
N GLU A 41 -10.27 10.92 -11.04
CA GLU A 41 -10.79 12.03 -11.86
C GLU A 41 -12.31 11.90 -11.92
N LYS A 42 -13.04 12.97 -11.64
CA LYS A 42 -14.50 12.96 -11.48
C LYS A 42 -15.25 12.47 -12.72
N ASP A 43 -14.74 12.79 -13.90
CA ASP A 43 -15.31 12.37 -15.19
C ASP A 43 -15.08 10.88 -15.52
N LYS A 44 -14.19 10.21 -14.80
CA LYS A 44 -13.90 8.78 -14.94
C LYS A 44 -14.80 7.91 -14.07
N VAL A 45 -15.45 8.47 -13.07
CA VAL A 45 -16.23 7.74 -12.09
C VAL A 45 -17.61 7.41 -12.66
N PRO A 46 -18.03 6.14 -12.69
CA PRO A 46 -19.36 5.77 -13.19
C PRO A 46 -20.47 6.27 -12.24
N SER A 47 -21.64 6.51 -12.79
CA SER A 47 -22.83 6.80 -12.00
C SER A 47 -23.34 5.54 -11.30
N GLY A 48 -24.01 5.71 -10.14
CA GLY A 48 -24.67 4.61 -9.44
C GLY A 48 -23.74 3.72 -8.61
N LEU A 49 -22.67 4.29 -8.11
CA LEU A 49 -21.77 3.59 -7.16
C LEU A 49 -22.51 3.12 -5.90
N PRO A 50 -22.08 2.01 -5.29
CA PRO A 50 -22.55 1.61 -3.97
C PRO A 50 -22.37 2.74 -2.94
N SER A 51 -23.41 2.96 -2.13
CA SER A 51 -23.44 4.09 -1.18
C SER A 51 -22.36 4.06 -0.09
N VAL A 52 -21.69 2.92 0.08
CA VAL A 52 -20.56 2.78 1.00
C VAL A 52 -19.29 3.45 0.48
N ILE A 53 -19.19 3.67 -0.84
CA ILE A 53 -18.01 4.25 -1.48
C ILE A 53 -18.16 5.76 -1.56
N ASN A 54 -17.29 6.47 -0.86
CA ASN A 54 -17.13 7.92 -0.95
C ASN A 54 -16.15 8.25 -2.08
N VAL A 55 -16.60 9.04 -3.05
CA VAL A 55 -15.76 9.48 -4.18
C VAL A 55 -15.09 10.79 -3.82
N GLU A 56 -13.77 10.84 -3.97
CA GLU A 56 -13.00 12.08 -3.89
C GLU A 56 -12.30 12.38 -5.20
N GLU A 57 -12.23 13.65 -5.55
CA GLU A 57 -11.52 14.10 -6.75
C GLU A 57 -10.01 14.12 -6.51
N MET A 58 -9.24 13.60 -7.47
CA MET A 58 -7.79 13.71 -7.45
C MET A 58 -7.35 15.18 -7.46
N ILE A 59 -6.30 15.51 -6.72
CA ILE A 59 -5.70 16.85 -6.70
C ILE A 59 -5.16 17.23 -8.09
N TYR A 60 -4.61 16.24 -8.81
CA TYR A 60 -4.17 16.35 -10.20
C TYR A 60 -4.28 14.99 -10.90
N PRO A 61 -4.43 14.98 -12.25
CA PRO A 61 -4.56 13.75 -13.00
C PRO A 61 -3.28 12.90 -12.96
N ILE A 62 -3.43 11.59 -12.79
CA ILE A 62 -2.34 10.61 -12.89
C ILE A 62 -2.21 10.16 -14.35
N ARG A 63 -1.05 10.37 -14.96
CA ARG A 63 -0.76 10.04 -16.37
C ARG A 63 0.34 8.98 -16.52
N SER A 64 1.10 8.72 -15.45
CA SER A 64 2.23 7.81 -15.43
C SER A 64 2.35 7.10 -14.09
N ILE A 65 3.22 6.10 -14.02
CA ILE A 65 3.58 5.47 -12.74
C ILE A 65 4.31 6.45 -11.82
N ASP A 66 5.05 7.40 -12.38
CA ASP A 66 5.72 8.44 -11.63
C ASP A 66 4.71 9.39 -10.97
N ASP A 67 3.66 9.80 -11.71
CA ASP A 67 2.57 10.62 -11.14
C ASP A 67 1.88 9.88 -9.99
N TYR A 68 1.60 8.57 -10.18
CA TYR A 68 1.02 7.73 -9.13
C TYR A 68 1.93 7.68 -7.90
N SER A 69 3.21 7.39 -8.12
CA SER A 69 4.18 7.27 -7.03
C SER A 69 4.37 8.61 -6.30
N PHE A 70 4.43 9.71 -7.04
CA PHE A 70 4.49 11.06 -6.45
C PHE A 70 3.24 11.35 -5.63
N TYR A 71 2.06 11.00 -6.14
CA TYR A 71 0.80 11.17 -5.44
C TYR A 71 0.77 10.38 -4.13
N MET A 72 1.20 9.12 -4.18
CA MET A 72 1.23 8.22 -3.03
C MET A 72 2.23 8.65 -1.95
N ILE A 73 3.31 9.33 -2.31
CA ILE A 73 4.29 9.85 -1.34
C ILE A 73 3.82 11.16 -0.72
N TYR A 74 3.37 12.12 -1.55
CA TYR A 74 3.24 13.51 -1.11
C TYR A 74 1.79 13.99 -0.94
N ASN A 75 0.81 13.29 -1.52
CA ASN A 75 -0.55 13.82 -1.58
C ASN A 75 -1.62 12.91 -0.98
N ILE A 76 -1.44 11.59 -0.98
CA ILE A 76 -2.47 10.65 -0.53
C ILE A 76 -2.94 10.92 0.90
N GLY A 77 -2.05 11.37 1.78
CA GLY A 77 -2.37 11.69 3.16
C GLY A 77 -3.42 12.79 3.33
N GLN A 78 -3.63 13.65 2.32
CA GLN A 78 -4.63 14.73 2.37
C GLN A 78 -6.07 14.19 2.32
N HIS A 79 -6.25 12.98 1.81
CA HIS A 79 -7.54 12.31 1.72
C HIS A 79 -7.88 11.45 2.95
N ILE A 80 -6.97 11.32 3.91
CA ILE A 80 -7.11 10.35 5.01
C ILE A 80 -7.29 11.08 6.34
N GLU A 81 -8.41 10.81 6.99
CA GLU A 81 -8.74 11.36 8.32
C GLU A 81 -8.58 10.33 9.45
N THR A 82 -8.64 9.03 9.12
CA THR A 82 -8.40 7.94 10.07
C THR A 82 -6.91 7.80 10.41
N THR A 83 -6.60 6.96 11.40
CA THR A 83 -5.21 6.75 11.81
C THR A 83 -4.40 5.95 10.80
N HIS A 84 -5.06 5.13 9.99
CA HIS A 84 -4.43 4.29 8.94
C HIS A 84 -5.23 4.32 7.65
N MET A 85 -4.52 4.01 6.57
CA MET A 85 -5.05 3.76 5.24
C MET A 85 -4.69 2.35 4.81
N LEU A 86 -5.66 1.58 4.32
CA LEU A 86 -5.42 0.36 3.55
C LEU A 86 -5.62 0.68 2.08
N ILE A 87 -4.51 0.79 1.33
CA ILE A 87 -4.57 0.94 -0.13
C ILE A 87 -4.75 -0.42 -0.78
N ILE A 88 -5.65 -0.50 -1.76
CA ILE A 88 -5.91 -1.70 -2.57
C ILE A 88 -5.92 -1.38 -4.06
N GLN A 89 -5.82 -2.42 -4.87
CA GLN A 89 -5.87 -2.33 -6.32
C GLN A 89 -6.87 -3.35 -6.89
N ASP A 90 -7.18 -3.27 -8.18
CA ASP A 90 -8.10 -4.19 -8.88
C ASP A 90 -7.65 -5.66 -8.86
N HIS A 91 -6.38 -5.91 -8.56
CA HIS A 91 -5.74 -7.24 -8.48
C HIS A 91 -5.15 -7.53 -7.09
N GLY A 92 -5.62 -6.83 -6.05
CA GLY A 92 -5.17 -7.03 -4.68
C GLY A 92 -6.11 -6.37 -3.66
N PHE A 93 -6.74 -7.19 -2.81
CA PHE A 93 -7.75 -6.78 -1.84
C PHE A 93 -7.85 -7.76 -0.65
N VAL A 94 -8.78 -7.51 0.27
CA VAL A 94 -8.98 -8.37 1.43
C VAL A 94 -9.62 -9.70 1.02
N VAL A 95 -9.02 -10.82 1.47
CA VAL A 95 -9.54 -12.17 1.21
C VAL A 95 -9.77 -12.99 2.47
N ASN A 96 -9.20 -12.61 3.59
CA ASN A 96 -9.33 -13.34 4.84
C ASN A 96 -9.49 -12.38 6.03
N PRO A 97 -10.70 -11.84 6.26
CA PRO A 97 -10.95 -10.94 7.39
C PRO A 97 -10.57 -11.52 8.77
N SER A 98 -10.60 -12.86 8.91
CA SER A 98 -10.26 -13.53 10.17
C SER A 98 -8.78 -13.52 10.51
N ALA A 99 -7.92 -13.21 9.54
CA ALA A 99 -6.47 -13.07 9.75
C ALA A 99 -6.07 -11.67 10.28
N TRP A 100 -7.02 -10.74 10.40
CA TRP A 100 -6.74 -9.45 11.00
C TRP A 100 -6.28 -9.59 12.46
N THR A 101 -5.30 -8.80 12.81
CA THR A 101 -4.87 -8.59 14.21
C THR A 101 -4.57 -7.10 14.41
N ASP A 102 -4.90 -6.58 15.58
CA ASP A 102 -4.64 -5.18 15.93
C ASP A 102 -3.14 -4.86 16.02
N GLU A 103 -2.30 -5.89 16.09
CA GLU A 103 -0.83 -5.76 15.95
C GLU A 103 -0.45 -5.00 14.66
N PHE A 104 -1.24 -5.12 13.58
CA PHE A 104 -0.98 -4.43 12.32
C PHE A 104 -1.01 -2.90 12.48
N LEU A 105 -1.83 -2.39 13.39
CA LEU A 105 -1.93 -0.95 13.67
C LEU A 105 -0.75 -0.40 14.51
N GLU A 106 0.15 -1.25 14.98
CA GLU A 106 1.36 -0.82 15.69
C GLU A 106 2.48 -0.36 14.74
N TYR A 107 2.32 -0.63 13.44
CA TYR A 107 3.29 -0.29 12.40
C TYR A 107 2.77 0.84 11.51
N ASP A 108 3.72 1.68 11.09
CA ASP A 108 3.43 2.79 10.19
C ASP A 108 3.42 2.35 8.71
N TYR A 109 4.06 1.21 8.39
CA TYR A 109 4.02 0.59 7.07
C TYR A 109 4.02 -0.93 7.14
N ILE A 110 3.05 -1.56 6.47
CA ILE A 110 3.02 -2.99 6.21
C ILE A 110 2.59 -3.21 4.75
N GLY A 111 3.36 -3.97 3.99
CA GLY A 111 3.01 -4.51 2.69
C GLY A 111 3.48 -5.95 2.59
N ALA A 112 3.29 -6.62 1.45
CA ALA A 112 3.79 -7.98 1.28
C ALA A 112 5.32 -8.04 1.38
N PRO A 113 5.88 -9.11 1.95
CA PRO A 113 7.33 -9.28 1.97
C PRO A 113 7.87 -9.48 0.56
N TRP A 114 9.01 -8.85 0.28
CA TRP A 114 9.79 -9.13 -0.92
C TRP A 114 10.64 -10.39 -0.78
N ALA A 115 10.86 -11.10 -1.87
CA ALA A 115 11.84 -12.17 -1.90
C ALA A 115 13.23 -11.62 -1.55
N TRP A 116 14.01 -12.39 -0.82
CA TRP A 116 15.39 -12.01 -0.56
C TRP A 116 16.17 -11.92 -1.90
N SER A 117 16.96 -10.88 -2.03
CA SER A 117 17.80 -10.66 -3.21
C SER A 117 19.13 -10.07 -2.78
N GLU A 118 20.22 -10.61 -3.29
CA GLU A 118 21.55 -10.10 -3.04
C GLU A 118 21.77 -8.69 -3.59
N ASN A 119 21.10 -8.36 -4.69
CA ASN A 119 21.37 -7.15 -5.47
C ASN A 119 20.18 -6.18 -5.51
N ALA A 120 19.13 -6.41 -4.70
CA ALA A 120 17.93 -5.58 -4.71
C ALA A 120 17.49 -5.20 -3.29
N TYR A 121 16.70 -4.12 -3.21
CA TYR A 121 16.13 -3.60 -1.98
C TYR A 121 17.18 -3.26 -0.91
N ILE A 122 18.31 -2.72 -1.36
CA ILE A 122 19.42 -2.31 -0.49
C ILE A 122 19.29 -0.81 -0.23
N ASP A 123 19.22 -0.44 1.05
CA ASP A 123 19.14 0.96 1.45
C ASP A 123 20.51 1.68 1.27
N PRO A 124 20.58 3.02 1.42
CA PRO A 124 21.83 3.77 1.25
C PRO A 124 22.94 3.40 2.23
N PHE A 125 22.63 2.62 3.26
CA PHE A 125 23.58 2.16 4.29
C PHE A 125 24.03 0.71 4.11
N GLY A 126 23.54 0.05 3.03
CA GLY A 126 23.87 -1.32 2.70
C GLY A 126 23.00 -2.38 3.37
N ASN A 127 21.90 -2.02 4.02
CA ASN A 127 20.99 -2.98 4.64
C ASN A 127 19.92 -3.44 3.64
N HIS A 128 19.65 -4.74 3.64
CA HIS A 128 18.58 -5.32 2.82
C HIS A 128 17.20 -5.07 3.45
N GLN A 129 16.32 -4.50 2.68
CA GLN A 129 14.93 -4.29 3.07
C GLN A 129 14.06 -5.41 2.48
N ARG A 130 13.12 -5.92 3.28
CA ARG A 130 12.33 -7.10 2.92
C ARG A 130 10.82 -6.86 2.98
N VAL A 131 10.36 -5.69 3.41
CA VAL A 131 8.93 -5.33 3.50
C VAL A 131 8.68 -4.06 2.71
N GLY A 132 7.75 -4.13 1.78
CA GLY A 132 7.35 -3.04 0.90
C GLY A 132 6.03 -3.36 0.22
N ASN A 133 6.00 -3.36 -1.11
CA ASN A 133 4.81 -3.61 -1.92
C ASN A 133 3.72 -2.55 -1.74
N GLY A 134 3.77 -1.53 -2.61
CA GLY A 134 2.89 -0.37 -2.52
C GLY A 134 1.45 -0.64 -2.94
N GLY A 135 1.22 -1.61 -3.83
CA GLY A 135 -0.09 -1.86 -4.43
C GLY A 135 -1.16 -2.31 -3.44
N VAL A 136 -0.77 -3.10 -2.42
CA VAL A 136 -1.62 -3.41 -1.26
C VAL A 136 -0.80 -3.24 0.01
N SER A 137 -1.06 -2.17 0.75
CA SER A 137 -0.32 -1.85 1.97
C SER A 137 -1.18 -1.11 2.98
N LEU A 138 -0.87 -1.31 4.27
CA LEU A 138 -1.41 -0.53 5.37
C LEU A 138 -0.37 0.53 5.74
N ARG A 139 -0.80 1.80 5.77
CA ARG A 139 0.07 2.95 6.06
C ARG A 139 -0.57 3.84 7.12
N SER A 140 0.17 4.25 8.12
CA SER A 140 -0.34 5.18 9.12
C SER A 140 -0.45 6.60 8.57
N LYS A 141 -1.37 7.39 9.13
CA LYS A 141 -1.45 8.84 8.90
C LYS A 141 -0.14 9.53 9.26
N LYS A 142 0.54 9.06 10.30
CA LYS A 142 1.85 9.55 10.72
C LYS A 142 2.89 9.42 9.62
N LEU A 143 2.98 8.25 8.95
CA LEU A 143 3.90 8.02 7.84
C LEU A 143 3.56 8.92 6.65
N MET A 144 2.27 9.01 6.29
CA MET A 144 1.81 9.84 5.17
C MET A 144 2.04 11.34 5.40
N ASP A 145 2.14 11.77 6.65
CA ASP A 145 2.41 13.17 7.01
C ASP A 145 3.90 13.52 7.12
N VAL A 146 4.81 12.56 7.00
CA VAL A 146 6.26 12.82 7.06
C VAL A 146 6.71 13.80 5.97
N PRO A 147 6.28 13.69 4.69
CA PRO A 147 6.68 14.64 3.64
C PRO A 147 6.24 16.09 3.89
N ASN A 148 5.27 16.31 4.79
CA ASN A 148 4.86 17.66 5.22
C ASN A 148 5.77 18.24 6.32
N LYS A 149 6.61 17.43 6.94
CA LYS A 149 7.47 17.81 8.07
C LYS A 149 8.93 17.92 7.68
N VAL A 150 9.37 17.00 6.81
CA VAL A 150 10.74 16.93 6.34
C VAL A 150 10.78 16.75 4.84
N VAL A 151 11.86 17.16 4.20
CA VAL A 151 12.05 16.95 2.77
C VAL A 151 12.34 15.47 2.53
N ILE A 152 11.43 14.79 1.81
CA ILE A 152 11.66 13.45 1.27
C ILE A 152 12.11 13.62 -0.18
N PRO A 153 13.34 13.24 -0.55
CA PRO A 153 13.80 13.34 -1.92
C PRO A 153 12.97 12.48 -2.87
N TRP A 154 12.51 13.10 -3.96
CA TRP A 154 11.89 12.38 -5.08
C TRP A 154 12.96 11.70 -5.94
N ASP A 155 13.92 12.51 -6.40
CA ASP A 155 15.03 12.03 -7.20
C ASP A 155 16.08 11.42 -6.28
N VAL A 156 16.03 10.13 -6.17
CA VAL A 156 16.99 9.35 -5.42
C VAL A 156 17.92 8.73 -6.46
N ASN A 157 19.18 9.16 -6.49
CA ASN A 157 20.19 8.52 -7.33
C ASN A 157 20.45 7.10 -6.84
N GLN A 158 19.76 6.18 -7.49
CA GLN A 158 19.47 4.85 -6.98
C GLN A 158 20.56 3.84 -7.26
N GLY A 159 21.61 4.23 -7.98
CA GLY A 159 22.61 3.27 -8.38
C GLY A 159 21.99 2.10 -9.15
N ASP A 160 22.24 0.90 -8.68
CA ASP A 160 21.77 -0.33 -9.33
C ASP A 160 20.37 -0.79 -8.91
N PHE A 161 19.75 -0.14 -7.93
CA PHE A 161 18.47 -0.59 -7.38
C PHE A 161 17.37 -0.68 -8.44
N TYR A 162 17.22 0.33 -9.30
CA TYR A 162 16.19 0.32 -10.34
C TYR A 162 16.62 -0.34 -11.66
N LYS A 163 17.86 -0.70 -11.83
CA LYS A 163 18.32 -1.38 -13.06
C LYS A 163 17.60 -2.70 -13.31
N HIS A 164 17.17 -3.39 -12.26
CA HIS A 164 16.42 -4.65 -12.35
C HIS A 164 14.90 -4.45 -12.31
N MET A 165 14.41 -3.25 -12.00
CA MET A 165 12.98 -2.93 -11.89
C MET A 165 12.38 -2.33 -13.18
N ASN A 166 12.97 -2.54 -14.35
CA ASN A 166 12.67 -1.84 -15.60
C ASN A 166 13.11 -0.37 -15.56
N ALA A 167 14.26 -0.13 -16.13
CA ALA A 167 14.89 1.19 -16.18
C ALA A 167 13.88 2.31 -16.49
N GLY A 168 13.76 3.26 -15.56
CA GLY A 168 12.99 4.48 -15.75
C GLY A 168 11.65 4.54 -15.04
N LEU A 169 11.20 3.50 -14.33
CA LEU A 169 10.01 3.57 -13.49
C LEU A 169 10.40 3.82 -12.04
N PHE A 170 9.84 4.87 -11.47
CA PHE A 170 9.97 5.18 -10.05
C PHE A 170 8.80 4.54 -9.29
N ASN A 171 9.10 3.76 -8.25
CA ASN A 171 8.09 3.14 -7.41
C ASN A 171 8.10 3.76 -6.01
N GLU A 172 6.93 4.17 -5.52
CA GLU A 172 6.79 4.83 -4.22
C GLU A 172 7.19 3.92 -3.06
N ASP A 173 6.95 2.62 -3.16
CA ASP A 173 7.34 1.64 -2.14
C ASP A 173 8.87 1.50 -2.01
N GLY A 174 9.59 1.55 -3.12
CA GLY A 174 11.05 1.62 -3.12
C GLY A 174 11.55 2.91 -2.47
N ASN A 175 10.90 4.04 -2.73
CA ASN A 175 11.24 5.31 -2.07
C ASN A 175 11.01 5.24 -0.56
N ILE A 176 9.80 4.83 -0.14
CA ILE A 176 9.38 4.85 1.27
C ILE A 176 10.07 3.73 2.07
N CYS A 177 10.20 2.53 1.51
CA CYS A 177 10.61 1.35 2.25
C CYS A 177 12.10 1.01 2.12
N VAL A 178 12.82 1.66 1.19
CA VAL A 178 14.23 1.40 0.94
C VAL A 178 15.06 2.68 1.00
N HIS A 179 14.90 3.58 0.02
CA HIS A 179 15.82 4.71 -0.13
C HIS A 179 15.73 5.74 0.95
N ASN A 180 14.52 6.19 1.25
CA ASN A 180 14.26 7.22 2.24
C ASN A 180 13.74 6.66 3.56
N LYS A 181 13.71 5.32 3.72
CA LYS A 181 13.21 4.67 4.93
C LYS A 181 13.77 5.28 6.21
N HIS A 182 15.07 5.56 6.23
CA HIS A 182 15.75 6.18 7.38
C HIS A 182 15.15 7.55 7.75
N LEU A 183 14.74 8.37 6.77
CA LEU A 183 14.11 9.67 7.04
C LEU A 183 12.74 9.50 7.72
N TYR A 184 11.99 8.47 7.35
CA TYR A 184 10.74 8.13 8.03
C TYR A 184 10.99 7.57 9.44
N GLU A 185 12.01 6.72 9.60
CA GLU A 185 12.41 6.16 10.91
C GLU A 185 12.90 7.25 11.87
N GLU A 186 13.63 8.26 11.39
CA GLU A 186 14.00 9.46 12.15
C GLU A 186 12.79 10.25 12.65
N GLN A 187 11.66 10.19 11.95
CA GLN A 187 10.36 10.74 12.41
C GLN A 187 9.59 9.75 13.29
N GLY A 188 10.23 8.65 13.70
CA GLY A 188 9.68 7.63 14.59
C GLY A 188 8.72 6.66 13.90
N CYS A 189 8.70 6.56 12.57
CA CYS A 189 7.90 5.57 11.86
C CYS A 189 8.47 4.17 12.07
N LYS A 190 7.57 3.20 12.22
CA LYS A 190 7.88 1.78 12.42
C LYS A 190 7.44 0.97 11.21
N TYR A 191 8.33 0.13 10.71
CA TYR A 191 8.05 -0.81 9.63
C TYR A 191 7.83 -2.22 10.20
N ALA A 192 6.85 -2.93 9.66
CA ALA A 192 6.58 -4.30 10.09
C ALA A 192 7.77 -5.22 9.77
N PRO A 193 8.12 -6.16 10.66
CA PRO A 193 9.06 -7.21 10.35
C PRO A 193 8.45 -8.21 9.36
N VAL A 194 9.28 -9.01 8.70
CA VAL A 194 8.87 -9.93 7.62
C VAL A 194 7.79 -10.91 8.08
N GLU A 195 7.88 -11.38 9.32
CA GLU A 195 6.95 -12.36 9.90
C GLU A 195 5.53 -11.77 10.09
N VAL A 196 5.44 -10.50 10.42
CA VAL A 196 4.16 -9.77 10.52
C VAL A 196 3.63 -9.47 9.12
N ALA A 197 4.50 -8.99 8.23
CA ALA A 197 4.15 -8.70 6.85
C ALA A 197 3.62 -9.95 6.10
N ALA A 198 4.19 -11.12 6.37
CA ALA A 198 3.74 -12.39 5.79
C ALA A 198 2.33 -12.81 6.26
N LYS A 199 1.92 -12.44 7.47
CA LYS A 199 0.54 -12.63 7.96
C LYS A 199 -0.43 -11.60 7.38
N PHE A 200 0.08 -10.41 7.06
CA PHE A 200 -0.73 -9.32 6.52
C PHE A 200 -1.04 -9.52 5.04
N SER A 201 -0.02 -9.69 4.19
CA SER A 201 -0.20 -9.70 2.73
C SER A 201 0.60 -10.80 2.04
N TYR A 202 -0.03 -11.39 1.02
CA TYR A 202 0.58 -12.35 0.11
C TYR A 202 0.74 -11.76 -1.28
N GLU A 203 1.90 -11.93 -1.89
CA GLU A 203 2.15 -11.62 -3.30
C GLU A 203 2.67 -12.84 -4.07
N ARG A 204 3.55 -13.60 -3.45
CA ARG A 204 4.18 -14.80 -4.02
C ARG A 204 4.57 -15.79 -2.92
N ASP A 205 4.86 -17.03 -3.32
CA ASP A 205 5.37 -18.03 -2.39
C ASP A 205 6.75 -17.64 -1.85
N LEU A 206 6.84 -17.57 -0.53
CA LEU A 206 8.05 -17.34 0.25
C LEU A 206 8.13 -18.34 1.41
N PRO A 207 9.31 -18.66 1.93
CA PRO A 207 9.44 -19.50 3.12
C PRO A 207 8.61 -18.98 4.30
N GLU A 208 8.56 -17.64 4.46
CA GLU A 208 7.94 -16.95 5.58
C GLU A 208 6.39 -17.00 5.55
N ASN A 209 5.79 -17.17 4.38
CA ASN A 209 4.32 -17.23 4.26
C ASN A 209 3.79 -18.64 4.01
N LYS A 210 4.66 -19.67 4.05
CA LYS A 210 4.26 -21.05 3.80
C LYS A 210 3.21 -21.53 4.80
N GLY A 211 2.05 -21.94 4.27
CA GLY A 211 0.93 -22.45 5.06
C GLY A 211 0.09 -21.34 5.74
N LEU A 212 0.39 -20.07 5.49
CA LEU A 212 -0.44 -18.95 5.95
C LEU A 212 -1.53 -18.66 4.93
N THR A 213 -2.66 -18.16 5.43
CA THR A 213 -3.69 -17.47 4.63
C THR A 213 -3.77 -16.04 5.14
N PRO A 214 -3.02 -15.11 4.54
CA PRO A 214 -2.92 -13.72 4.99
C PRO A 214 -4.24 -12.96 4.88
N PHE A 215 -4.30 -11.77 5.50
CA PHE A 215 -5.45 -10.89 5.48
C PHE A 215 -5.78 -10.37 4.08
N VAL A 216 -4.76 -9.93 3.32
CA VAL A 216 -4.88 -9.42 1.95
C VAL A 216 -3.96 -10.19 1.00
N PHE A 217 -4.17 -9.99 -0.30
CA PHE A 217 -3.23 -10.44 -1.33
C PHE A 217 -2.96 -9.32 -2.34
N HIS A 218 -1.87 -9.49 -3.12
CA HIS A 218 -1.54 -8.66 -4.26
C HIS A 218 -1.07 -9.54 -5.42
N TYR A 219 -1.59 -9.35 -6.63
CA TYR A 219 -1.38 -10.10 -7.88
C TYR A 219 -1.87 -11.55 -7.88
N SER A 220 -1.48 -12.36 -6.93
CA SER A 220 -1.87 -13.77 -6.92
C SER A 220 -2.47 -14.18 -5.58
N LEU A 221 -3.53 -15.00 -5.64
CA LEU A 221 -4.14 -15.55 -4.43
C LEU A 221 -3.18 -16.50 -3.71
N PRO A 222 -3.21 -16.55 -2.38
CA PRO A 222 -2.51 -17.56 -1.60
C PRO A 222 -2.90 -18.98 -2.06
N PRO A 223 -1.99 -19.97 -2.00
CA PRO A 223 -2.30 -21.35 -2.41
C PRO A 223 -3.51 -21.96 -1.70
N SER A 224 -3.78 -21.54 -0.45
CA SER A 224 -4.94 -21.99 0.34
C SER A 224 -6.29 -21.46 -0.18
N LEU A 225 -6.29 -20.51 -1.11
CA LEU A 225 -7.48 -19.88 -1.70
C LEU A 225 -7.58 -20.08 -3.23
N ARG A 226 -6.71 -20.91 -3.81
CA ARG A 226 -6.73 -21.29 -5.24
C ARG A 226 -7.62 -22.47 -5.53
#